data_97acc5262ed8da08b3065fe8ed035a93
#
_entry.id   97acc5262ed8da08b3065fe8ed035a93
#
_cell.length_a   1.000
_cell.length_b   1.000
_cell.length_c   1.000
_cell.angle_alpha   90.00
_cell.angle_beta   90.00
_cell.angle_gamma   90.00
#
_symmetry.space_group_name_H-M   'P 1'
#
loop_
_entity.id
_entity.type
_entity.pdbx_description
1 polymer ?
#
loop_
_entity_poly.entity_id
_entity_poly.type
_entity_poly.pdbx_seq_one_letter_code
_entity_poly.pdbx_strand_id
1 'polypeptide(L)'
;MARAKPVVLSAITFSRQGDAKAFFSKMLQGYKPGDHVSTADEVHLRDLLDRHPDAVTKRGVGIERFEVQEADYDTQCFRVVRTDGTWERFSYHVCVAPDRNWS
;
A
#
# COMPACT_ATOMS: atom_id res chain seq x y z
N MET A 1 2.27 -28.75 -0.77
CA MET A 1 2.10 -27.81 0.33
C MET A 1 2.65 -26.43 -0.07
N ALA A 2 1.84 -25.43 0.03
CA ALA A 2 2.28 -24.08 -0.34
C ALA A 2 3.29 -23.54 0.70
N ARG A 3 4.39 -22.99 0.22
CA ARG A 3 5.35 -22.34 1.09
C ARG A 3 4.89 -20.91 1.39
N ALA A 4 5.14 -20.45 2.59
CA ALA A 4 4.95 -19.04 2.90
C ALA A 4 5.92 -18.22 2.06
N LYS A 5 5.42 -17.12 1.49
CA LYS A 5 6.27 -16.20 0.72
C LYS A 5 6.60 -15.00 1.59
N PRO A 6 7.88 -14.70 1.80
CA PRO A 6 8.24 -13.53 2.58
C PRO A 6 7.94 -12.25 1.82
N VAL A 7 7.66 -11.19 2.56
CA VAL A 7 7.51 -9.84 2.02
C VAL A 7 8.66 -9.01 2.59
N VAL A 8 9.58 -8.61 1.74
CA VAL A 8 10.79 -7.89 2.14
C VAL A 8 10.65 -6.42 1.76
N LEU A 9 10.64 -5.56 2.76
CA LEU A 9 10.65 -4.11 2.58
C LEU A 9 11.94 -3.56 3.17
N SER A 10 12.28 -2.30 2.87
CA SER A 10 13.54 -1.71 3.32
C SER A 10 13.68 -1.69 4.83
N ALA A 11 12.61 -1.33 5.54
CA ALA A 11 12.64 -1.16 6.99
C ALA A 11 12.09 -2.35 7.77
N ILE A 12 11.38 -3.27 7.11
CA ILE A 12 10.71 -4.37 7.79
C ILE A 12 10.56 -5.56 6.84
N THR A 13 10.67 -6.77 7.39
CA THR A 13 10.49 -8.00 6.64
C THR A 13 9.44 -8.85 7.32
N PHE A 14 8.50 -9.37 6.54
CA PHE A 14 7.48 -10.30 7.02
C PHE A 14 7.79 -11.69 6.49
N SER A 15 7.71 -12.69 7.36
CA SER A 15 7.95 -14.07 6.93
C SER A 15 6.81 -14.64 6.09
N ARG A 16 5.61 -14.06 6.18
CA ARG A 16 4.43 -14.50 5.44
C ARG A 16 3.66 -13.32 4.89
N GLN A 17 3.01 -13.53 3.75
CA GLN A 17 2.14 -12.52 3.16
C GLN A 17 0.98 -12.14 4.10
N GLY A 18 0.43 -13.11 4.83
CA GLY A 18 -0.64 -12.84 5.79
C GLY A 18 -0.23 -11.87 6.89
N ASP A 19 1.02 -11.96 7.34
CA ASP A 19 1.54 -11.04 8.36
C ASP A 19 1.66 -9.62 7.80
N ALA A 20 2.11 -9.50 6.55
CA ALA A 20 2.19 -8.19 5.87
C ALA A 20 0.80 -7.59 5.68
N LYS A 21 -0.17 -8.40 5.25
CA LYS A 21 -1.55 -7.93 5.08
C LYS A 21 -2.13 -7.44 6.40
N ALA A 22 -1.90 -8.18 7.49
CA ALA A 22 -2.38 -7.78 8.82
C ALA A 22 -1.76 -6.46 9.25
N PHE A 23 -0.47 -6.27 9.01
CA PHE A 23 0.24 -5.04 9.35
C PHE A 23 -0.36 -3.83 8.63
N PHE A 24 -0.55 -3.92 7.31
CA PHE A 24 -1.08 -2.80 6.53
C PHE A 24 -2.58 -2.60 6.75
N SER A 25 -3.32 -3.66 7.03
CA SER A 25 -4.73 -3.54 7.41
C SER A 25 -4.88 -2.75 8.71
N LYS A 26 -4.07 -3.08 9.70
CA LYS A 26 -4.10 -2.36 10.99
C LYS A 26 -3.66 -0.91 10.81
N MET A 27 -2.65 -0.66 9.98
CA MET A 27 -2.22 0.70 9.67
C MET A 27 -3.37 1.51 9.07
N LEU A 28 -4.05 0.95 8.06
CA LEU A 28 -5.15 1.61 7.39
C LEU A 28 -6.30 1.93 8.34
N GLN A 29 -6.63 1.00 9.23
CA GLN A 29 -7.72 1.17 10.19
C GLN A 29 -7.43 2.24 11.24
N GLY A 30 -6.18 2.64 11.40
CA GLY A 30 -5.79 3.72 12.29
C GLY A 30 -6.06 5.11 11.72
N TYR A 31 -6.51 5.19 10.48
CA TYR A 31 -6.81 6.46 9.80
C TYR A 31 -8.29 6.55 9.45
N LYS A 32 -8.72 7.77 9.13
CA LYS A 32 -10.06 8.04 8.61
C LYS A 32 -9.94 8.58 7.18
N PRO A 33 -10.99 8.42 6.35
CA PRO A 33 -10.98 9.02 5.01
C PRO A 33 -10.69 10.52 5.10
N GLY A 34 -9.75 10.98 4.26
CA GLY A 34 -9.28 12.35 4.27
C GLY A 34 -7.99 12.57 5.05
N ASP A 35 -7.57 11.60 5.87
CA ASP A 35 -6.33 11.73 6.63
C ASP A 35 -5.10 11.59 5.74
N HIS A 36 -4.05 12.34 6.11
CA HIS A 36 -2.72 12.13 5.54
C HIS A 36 -2.00 11.05 6.36
N VAL A 37 -1.31 10.17 5.67
CA VAL A 37 -0.51 9.13 6.32
C VAL A 37 0.70 9.78 6.99
N SER A 38 1.04 9.32 8.19
CA SER A 38 2.19 9.84 8.93
C SER A 38 3.50 9.57 8.18
N THR A 39 4.53 10.36 8.47
CA THR A 39 5.85 10.18 7.87
C THR A 39 6.42 8.78 8.17
N ALA A 40 6.20 8.28 9.38
CA ALA A 40 6.68 6.96 9.77
C ALA A 40 6.01 5.85 8.94
N ASP A 41 4.70 5.95 8.73
CA ASP A 41 3.98 4.96 7.93
C ASP A 41 4.25 5.11 6.44
N GLU A 42 4.50 6.32 5.98
CA GLU A 42 4.80 6.59 4.58
C GLU A 42 6.04 5.82 4.11
N VAL A 43 7.04 5.67 4.94
CA VAL A 43 8.25 4.90 4.62
C VAL A 43 7.87 3.49 4.18
N HIS A 44 6.98 2.86 4.93
CA HIS A 44 6.53 1.50 4.63
C HIS A 44 5.65 1.46 3.37
N LEU A 45 4.81 2.47 3.17
CA LEU A 45 3.93 2.52 2.00
C LEU A 45 4.71 2.77 0.71
N ARG A 46 5.78 3.56 0.75
CA ARG A 46 6.65 3.75 -0.42
C ARG A 46 7.29 2.43 -0.85
N ASP A 47 7.82 1.68 0.10
CA ASP A 47 8.42 0.38 -0.17
C ASP A 47 7.36 -0.61 -0.68
N LEU A 48 6.19 -0.59 -0.08
CA LEU A 48 5.10 -1.47 -0.47
C LEU A 48 4.64 -1.19 -1.90
N LEU A 49 4.49 0.08 -2.25
CA LEU A 49 4.03 0.48 -3.59
C LEU A 49 5.00 0.01 -4.67
N ASP A 50 6.30 -0.06 -4.38
CA ASP A 50 7.29 -0.56 -5.33
C ASP A 50 7.04 -2.01 -5.73
N ARG A 51 6.27 -2.75 -4.96
CA ARG A 51 5.90 -4.14 -5.27
C ARG A 51 4.65 -4.23 -6.15
N HIS A 52 3.95 -3.13 -6.38
CA HIS A 52 2.74 -3.12 -7.20
C HIS A 52 3.11 -3.44 -8.67
N PRO A 53 2.30 -4.25 -9.39
CA PRO A 53 2.58 -4.52 -10.81
C PRO A 53 2.68 -3.26 -11.66
N ASP A 54 1.94 -2.22 -11.29
CA ASP A 54 1.94 -0.93 -12.00
C ASP A 54 2.67 0.15 -11.21
N ALA A 55 3.72 -0.21 -10.48
CA ALA A 55 4.42 0.72 -9.58
C ALA A 55 4.89 1.97 -10.30
N VAL A 56 5.43 1.84 -11.51
CA VAL A 56 5.93 2.98 -12.28
C VAL A 56 4.81 3.97 -12.58
N THR A 57 3.65 3.45 -13.03
CA THR A 57 2.48 4.28 -13.32
C THR A 57 1.93 4.93 -12.06
N LYS A 58 1.87 4.16 -10.96
CA LYS A 58 1.35 4.68 -9.68
C LYS A 58 2.22 5.80 -9.13
N ARG A 59 3.55 5.68 -9.24
CA ARG A 59 4.46 6.74 -8.79
C ARG A 59 4.43 7.96 -9.71
N GLY A 60 4.27 7.71 -11.03
CA GLY A 60 4.22 8.78 -12.03
C GLY A 60 5.41 9.71 -11.94
N VAL A 61 5.14 11.00 -11.81
CA VAL A 61 6.17 12.05 -11.73
C VAL A 61 6.85 12.14 -10.36
N GLY A 62 6.43 11.31 -9.43
CA GLY A 62 7.00 11.28 -8.08
C GLY A 62 5.91 11.34 -7.02
N ILE A 63 6.21 10.78 -5.86
CA ILE A 63 5.27 10.69 -4.75
C ILE A 63 5.45 11.91 -3.84
N GLU A 64 4.35 12.63 -3.58
CA GLU A 64 4.36 13.70 -2.59
C GLU A 64 3.98 13.19 -1.22
N ARG A 65 2.90 12.40 -1.14
CA ARG A 65 2.41 11.85 0.13
C ARG A 65 1.43 10.72 -0.12
N PHE A 66 0.99 10.09 0.96
CA PHE A 66 -0.10 9.12 0.93
C PHE A 66 -1.25 9.64 1.77
N GLU A 67 -2.46 9.30 1.35
CA GLU A 67 -3.68 9.67 2.06
C GLU A 67 -4.60 8.46 2.11
N VAL A 68 -5.64 8.56 2.93
CA VAL A 68 -6.68 7.55 3.04
C VAL A 68 -7.96 8.13 2.47
N GLN A 69 -8.68 7.33 1.69
CA GLN A 69 -9.97 7.73 1.11
C GLN A 69 -11.02 6.64 1.30
N GLU A 70 -12.27 7.04 1.19
CA GLU A 70 -13.36 6.07 1.19
C GLU A 70 -13.27 5.15 -0.03
N ALA A 71 -13.62 3.90 0.18
CA ALA A 71 -13.74 2.90 -0.86
C ALA A 71 -15.16 2.32 -0.82
N ASP A 72 -15.41 1.29 -1.63
CA ASP A 72 -16.74 0.70 -1.74
C ASP A 72 -17.17 0.02 -0.43
N TYR A 73 -18.49 -0.01 -0.17
CA TYR A 73 -19.09 -0.75 0.95
C TYR A 73 -18.59 -0.30 2.33
N ASP A 74 -18.52 1.01 2.53
CA ASP A 74 -18.09 1.61 3.82
C ASP A 74 -16.69 1.19 4.24
N THR A 75 -15.83 0.88 3.28
CA THR A 75 -14.42 0.58 3.52
C THR A 75 -13.58 1.80 3.19
N GLN A 76 -12.26 1.66 3.34
CA GLN A 76 -11.32 2.70 3.00
C GLN A 76 -10.06 2.09 2.39
N CYS A 77 -9.32 2.89 1.65
CA CYS A 77 -8.09 2.45 1.02
C CYS A 77 -7.05 3.56 1.04
N PHE A 78 -5.80 3.19 0.76
CA PHE A 78 -4.73 4.15 0.58
C PHE A 78 -4.78 4.73 -0.82
N ARG A 79 -4.35 5.98 -0.97
CA ARG A 79 -4.06 6.57 -2.27
C ARG A 79 -2.69 7.22 -2.25
N VAL A 80 -2.02 7.19 -3.38
CA VAL A 80 -0.76 7.90 -3.58
C VAL A 80 -1.09 9.24 -4.22
N VAL A 81 -0.53 10.31 -3.66
CA VAL A 81 -0.67 11.67 -4.21
C VAL A 81 0.68 12.05 -4.80
N ARG A 82 0.68 12.45 -6.06
CA ARG A 82 1.89 12.77 -6.79
C ARG A 82 2.24 14.24 -6.68
N THR A 83 3.49 14.57 -6.99
CA THR A 83 3.99 15.94 -6.89
C THR A 83 3.30 16.91 -7.83
N ASP A 84 2.64 16.44 -8.89
CA ASP A 84 1.85 17.28 -9.78
C ASP A 84 0.39 17.45 -9.35
N GLY A 85 0.02 16.92 -8.18
CA GLY A 85 -1.33 17.01 -7.64
C GLY A 85 -2.27 15.90 -8.08
N THR A 86 -1.87 15.05 -9.02
CA THR A 86 -2.67 13.89 -9.41
C THR A 86 -2.56 12.81 -8.35
N TRP A 87 -3.53 11.90 -8.34
CA TRP A 87 -3.54 10.83 -7.35
C TRP A 87 -4.19 9.57 -7.92
N GLU A 88 -3.86 8.43 -7.31
CA GLU A 88 -4.49 7.15 -7.60
C GLU A 88 -4.60 6.34 -6.32
N ARG A 89 -5.68 5.60 -6.19
CA ARG A 89 -5.80 4.64 -5.10
C ARG A 89 -5.07 3.35 -5.46
N PHE A 90 -4.66 2.61 -4.46
CA PHE A 90 -4.03 1.30 -4.64
C PHE A 90 -4.42 0.37 -3.51
N SER A 91 -4.35 -0.93 -3.80
CA SER A 91 -4.65 -1.95 -2.81
C SER A 91 -3.35 -2.51 -2.23
N TYR A 92 -3.23 -2.50 -0.91
CA TYR A 92 -2.08 -3.14 -0.27
C TYR A 92 -2.09 -4.65 -0.51
N HIS A 93 -3.26 -5.27 -0.73
CA HIS A 93 -3.32 -6.69 -1.05
C HIS A 93 -2.56 -7.01 -2.32
N VAL A 94 -2.72 -6.20 -3.36
CA VAL A 94 -2.03 -6.38 -4.64
C VAL A 94 -0.52 -6.21 -4.44
N CYS A 95 -0.11 -5.24 -3.64
CA CYS A 95 1.31 -5.00 -3.38
C CYS A 95 1.96 -6.14 -2.59
N VAL A 96 1.23 -6.71 -1.63
CA VAL A 96 1.74 -7.82 -0.82
C VAL A 96 1.90 -9.09 -1.66
N ALA A 97 0.97 -9.34 -2.57
CA ALA A 97 0.98 -10.54 -3.41
C ALA A 97 0.83 -10.18 -4.89
N PRO A 98 1.82 -9.48 -5.49
CA PRO A 98 1.69 -8.97 -6.86
C PRO A 98 1.71 -10.05 -7.93
N ASP A 99 2.21 -11.24 -7.61
CA ASP A 99 2.24 -12.39 -8.51
C ASP A 99 0.92 -13.17 -8.53
N ARG A 100 -0.04 -12.75 -7.71
CA ARG A 100 -1.34 -13.38 -7.66
C ARG A 100 -2.21 -12.83 -8.79
N ASN A 101 -3.11 -13.68 -9.32
CA ASN A 101 -4.02 -13.24 -10.36
C ASN A 101 -5.14 -12.40 -9.75
N TRP A 102 -5.08 -11.10 -9.95
CA TRP A 102 -6.09 -10.15 -9.49
C TRP A 102 -6.99 -9.79 -10.66
N SER A 103 -8.21 -10.25 -10.63
CA SER A 103 -9.20 -9.94 -11.67
C SER A 103 -10.38 -9.16 -11.13
#